data_0d19095601883d1028802c902f402721
#
_entry.id   0d19095601883d1028802c902f402721
#
_cell.length_a   1.000
_cell.length_b   1.000
_cell.length_c   1.000
_cell.angle_alpha   90.00
_cell.angle_beta   90.00
_cell.angle_gamma   90.00
#
_symmetry.space_group_name_H-M   'P 1'
#
loop_
_entity.id
_entity.type
_entity.pdbx_description
1 polymer ?
#
loop_
_entity_poly.entity_id
_entity_poly.type
_entity_poly.pdbx_seq_one_letter_code
_entity_poly.pdbx_strand_id
1 'polypeptide(L)'
;AAERAQLHEHITKLPQEYDTLIGERGLALSGGQRQRLNISRSLLLGTQILVLDDSTSAVDAATEKKIREALKQDTDERLTIIISHRIASLMHADQIVYMEEGKIIERGNHEELMKQQGNYARLYKLQTLD
;
A
#
# COMPACT_ATOMS: atom_id res chain seq x y z
N ALA A 1 6.47 5.98 12.78
CA ALA A 1 5.35 5.42 11.99
C ALA A 1 4.77 6.45 11.01
N ALA A 2 4.39 7.64 11.47
CA ALA A 2 3.78 8.67 10.61
C ALA A 2 4.69 9.15 9.47
N GLU A 3 5.99 9.28 9.70
CA GLU A 3 6.97 9.60 8.65
C GLU A 3 7.00 8.52 7.56
N ARG A 4 7.03 7.26 7.96
CA ARG A 4 7.03 6.11 7.03
C ARG A 4 5.74 6.01 6.23
N ALA A 5 4.60 6.39 6.81
CA ALA A 5 3.32 6.51 6.14
C ALA A 5 3.16 7.82 5.33
N GLN A 6 4.19 8.66 5.25
CA GLN A 6 4.18 9.96 4.57
C GLN A 6 3.07 10.90 5.08
N LEU A 7 2.80 10.89 6.38
CA LEU A 7 1.74 11.67 7.01
C LEU A 7 2.26 12.73 7.99
N HIS A 8 3.50 12.60 8.49
CA HIS A 8 4.07 13.45 9.52
C HIS A 8 4.02 14.94 9.15
N GLU A 9 4.47 15.31 7.95
CA GLU A 9 4.46 16.72 7.50
C GLU A 9 3.05 17.33 7.45
N HIS A 10 2.04 16.50 7.19
CA HIS A 10 0.65 16.95 7.23
C HIS A 10 0.19 17.18 8.67
N ILE A 11 0.50 16.26 9.57
CA ILE A 11 0.10 16.33 10.99
C ILE A 11 0.70 17.58 11.67
N THR A 12 1.99 17.84 11.43
CA THR A 12 2.69 18.99 12.05
C THR A 12 2.16 20.37 11.59
N LYS A 13 1.37 20.41 10.52
CA LYS A 13 0.71 21.63 10.03
C LYS A 13 -0.70 21.81 10.60
N LEU A 14 -1.22 20.84 11.36
CA LEU A 14 -2.53 20.92 12.00
C LEU A 14 -2.46 21.82 13.25
N PRO A 15 -3.59 22.46 13.65
CA PRO A 15 -3.60 23.44 14.77
C PRO A 15 -3.07 22.89 16.10
N GLN A 16 -3.26 21.61 16.35
CA GLN A 16 -2.81 20.91 17.57
C GLN A 16 -1.91 19.72 17.23
N GLU A 17 -1.31 19.72 16.04
CA GLU A 17 -0.43 18.66 15.55
C GLU A 17 -1.02 17.26 15.81
N TYR A 18 -0.30 16.41 16.55
CA TYR A 18 -0.76 15.05 16.87
C TYR A 18 -1.93 14.99 17.84
N ASP A 19 -2.21 16.05 18.58
CA ASP A 19 -3.35 16.17 19.50
C ASP A 19 -4.62 16.69 18.82
N THR A 20 -4.56 16.97 17.52
CA THR A 20 -5.70 17.45 16.74
C THR A 20 -6.83 16.41 16.73
N LEU A 21 -8.00 16.82 17.16
CA LEU A 21 -9.20 15.98 17.12
C LEU A 21 -9.67 15.81 15.67
N ILE A 22 -9.79 14.53 15.22
CA ILE A 22 -10.27 14.18 13.90
C ILE A 22 -11.58 13.38 13.99
N GLY A 23 -12.41 13.43 12.94
CA GLY A 23 -13.69 12.70 12.88
C GLY A 23 -14.89 13.63 12.78
N GLU A 24 -16.08 13.16 13.14
CA GLU A 24 -17.35 13.88 12.95
C GLU A 24 -17.43 15.24 13.70
N ARG A 25 -16.71 15.35 14.83
CA ARG A 25 -16.65 16.59 15.66
C ARG A 25 -15.31 17.29 15.58
N GLY A 26 -14.45 16.90 14.64
CA GLY A 26 -13.11 17.46 14.45
C GLY A 26 -12.76 17.65 12.98
N LEU A 27 -11.46 17.74 12.71
CA LEU A 27 -10.96 17.95 11.34
C LEU A 27 -11.27 16.76 10.45
N ALA A 28 -11.80 17.02 9.24
CA ALA A 28 -12.00 15.98 8.24
C ALA A 28 -10.70 15.70 7.48
N LEU A 29 -10.31 14.43 7.42
CA LEU A 29 -9.18 13.97 6.60
C LEU A 29 -9.65 13.56 5.19
N SER A 30 -8.82 13.81 4.18
CA SER A 30 -9.03 13.25 2.85
C SER A 30 -8.94 11.72 2.86
N GLY A 31 -9.44 11.06 1.80
CA GLY A 31 -9.35 9.60 1.66
C GLY A 31 -7.91 9.09 1.76
N GLY A 32 -6.97 9.74 1.05
CA GLY A 32 -5.55 9.37 1.09
C GLY A 32 -4.90 9.64 2.45
N GLN A 33 -5.30 10.70 3.16
CA GLN A 33 -4.82 10.97 4.52
C GLN A 33 -5.32 9.92 5.51
N ARG A 34 -6.59 9.49 5.41
CA ARG A 34 -7.15 8.40 6.23
C ARG A 34 -6.40 7.08 5.99
N GLN A 35 -6.15 6.74 4.73
CA GLN A 35 -5.38 5.52 4.40
C GLN A 35 -3.97 5.56 4.98
N ARG A 36 -3.25 6.67 4.84
CA ARG A 36 -1.92 6.84 5.43
C ARG A 36 -1.94 6.79 6.95
N LEU A 37 -2.98 7.34 7.59
CA LEU A 37 -3.16 7.23 9.04
C LEU A 37 -3.34 5.77 9.47
N ASN A 38 -4.15 5.00 8.76
CA ASN A 38 -4.35 3.58 9.03
C ASN A 38 -3.05 2.77 8.86
N ILE A 39 -2.27 3.05 7.80
CA ILE A 39 -0.94 2.45 7.62
C ILE A 39 -0.03 2.80 8.80
N SER A 40 0.02 4.07 9.20
CA SER A 40 0.82 4.53 10.36
C SER A 40 0.44 3.78 11.65
N ARG A 41 -0.85 3.62 11.92
CA ARG A 41 -1.36 2.87 13.08
C ARG A 41 -0.95 1.41 13.03
N SER A 42 -1.04 0.76 11.89
CA SER A 42 -0.61 -0.63 11.71
C SER A 42 0.89 -0.80 11.95
N LEU A 43 1.70 0.17 11.50
CA LEU A 43 3.15 0.17 11.72
C LEU A 43 3.54 0.31 13.19
N LEU A 44 2.74 1.03 13.98
CA LEU A 44 2.98 1.18 15.42
C LEU A 44 2.84 -0.12 16.19
N LEU A 45 2.03 -1.06 15.72
CA LEU A 45 1.79 -2.33 16.40
C LEU A 45 2.99 -3.27 16.36
N GLY A 46 3.99 -3.02 15.51
CA GLY A 46 5.22 -3.83 15.43
C GLY A 46 4.97 -5.30 15.09
N THR A 47 3.90 -5.62 14.36
CA THR A 47 3.54 -7.00 14.02
C THR A 47 4.51 -7.60 13.00
N GLN A 48 4.74 -8.91 13.10
CA GLN A 48 5.55 -9.66 12.12
C GLN A 48 4.85 -9.81 10.76
N ILE A 49 3.54 -9.67 10.72
CA ILE A 49 2.73 -9.74 9.49
C ILE A 49 1.96 -8.42 9.36
N LEU A 50 2.15 -7.76 8.23
CA LEU A 50 1.42 -6.55 7.85
C LEU A 50 0.58 -6.87 6.62
N VAL A 51 -0.74 -6.67 6.71
CA VAL A 51 -1.65 -6.81 5.58
C VAL A 51 -2.14 -5.44 5.14
N LEU A 52 -1.91 -5.09 3.89
CA LEU A 52 -2.37 -3.86 3.25
C LEU A 52 -3.43 -4.24 2.19
N ASP A 53 -4.69 -4.17 2.58
CA ASP A 53 -5.82 -4.46 1.70
C ASP A 53 -6.34 -3.15 1.12
N ASP A 54 -6.03 -2.91 -0.15
CA ASP A 54 -6.38 -1.70 -0.93
C ASP A 54 -6.05 -0.38 -0.20
N SER A 55 -5.10 -0.44 0.73
CA SER A 55 -4.80 0.63 1.70
C SER A 55 -4.16 1.87 1.06
N THR A 56 -3.82 1.82 -0.22
CA THR A 56 -3.21 2.93 -0.98
C THR A 56 -4.05 3.37 -2.18
N SER A 57 -5.27 2.88 -2.33
CA SER A 57 -6.13 3.17 -3.49
C SER A 57 -6.46 4.65 -3.68
N ALA A 58 -6.53 5.42 -2.60
CA ALA A 58 -6.75 6.88 -2.61
C ALA A 58 -5.44 7.70 -2.46
N VAL A 59 -4.29 7.03 -2.49
CA VAL A 59 -2.96 7.66 -2.40
C VAL A 59 -2.39 7.80 -3.81
N ASP A 60 -1.76 8.94 -4.11
CA ASP A 60 -1.09 9.15 -5.39
C ASP A 60 0.14 8.24 -5.55
N ALA A 61 0.52 7.96 -6.78
CA ALA A 61 1.59 7.00 -7.11
C ALA A 61 2.95 7.39 -6.51
N ALA A 62 3.27 8.69 -6.43
CA ALA A 62 4.54 9.15 -5.89
C ALA A 62 4.61 8.93 -4.37
N THR A 63 3.53 9.23 -3.66
CA THR A 63 3.42 8.99 -2.22
C THR A 63 3.40 7.49 -1.91
N GLU A 64 2.67 6.69 -2.70
CA GLU A 64 2.65 5.24 -2.55
C GLU A 64 4.04 4.63 -2.71
N LYS A 65 4.82 5.09 -3.70
CA LYS A 65 6.22 4.66 -3.89
C LYS A 65 7.06 4.93 -2.65
N LYS A 66 6.96 6.13 -2.07
CA LYS A 66 7.70 6.49 -0.85
C LYS A 66 7.30 5.61 0.35
N ILE A 67 6.02 5.33 0.52
CA ILE A 67 5.53 4.43 1.58
C ILE A 67 6.15 3.04 1.38
N ARG A 68 6.10 2.50 0.17
CA ARG A 68 6.67 1.18 -0.14
C ARG A 68 8.18 1.12 0.12
N GLU A 69 8.92 2.16 -0.29
CA GLU A 69 10.37 2.24 -0.03
C GLU A 69 10.66 2.30 1.46
N ALA A 70 9.88 3.06 2.23
CA ALA A 70 10.02 3.13 3.68
C ALA A 70 9.69 1.79 4.37
N LEU A 71 8.73 1.02 3.85
CA LEU A 71 8.41 -0.32 4.35
C LEU A 71 9.51 -1.34 4.06
N LYS A 72 10.21 -1.20 2.91
CA LYS A 72 11.34 -2.08 2.55
C LYS A 72 12.61 -1.83 3.39
N GLN A 73 12.79 -0.62 3.90
CA GLN A 73 13.93 -0.26 4.75
C GLN A 73 13.78 -0.79 6.18
N ASP A 74 12.63 -1.34 6.52
CA ASP A 74 12.41 -1.98 7.81
C ASP A 74 13.26 -3.24 7.89
N THR A 75 14.28 -3.20 8.74
CA THR A 75 15.21 -4.32 8.99
C THR A 75 14.57 -5.47 9.78
N ASP A 76 13.33 -5.27 10.25
CA ASP A 76 12.57 -6.32 10.90
C ASP A 76 12.11 -7.34 9.85
N GLU A 77 12.28 -8.61 10.14
CA GLU A 77 11.78 -9.75 9.35
C GLU A 77 10.25 -9.76 9.33
N ARG A 78 9.67 -8.79 8.61
CA ARG A 78 8.22 -8.63 8.49
C ARG A 78 7.74 -9.18 7.17
N LEU A 79 6.73 -10.04 7.20
CA LEU A 79 5.97 -10.41 6.03
C LEU A 79 4.95 -9.30 5.71
N THR A 80 5.07 -8.70 4.53
CA THR A 80 4.08 -7.72 4.04
C THR A 80 3.22 -8.37 2.95
N ILE A 81 1.92 -8.43 3.18
CA ILE A 81 0.92 -8.91 2.21
C ILE A 81 0.18 -7.69 1.67
N ILE A 82 0.24 -7.51 0.35
CA ILE A 82 -0.45 -6.40 -0.33
C ILE A 82 -1.55 -6.98 -1.20
N ILE A 83 -2.78 -6.53 -0.98
CA ILE A 83 -3.94 -6.85 -1.81
C ILE A 83 -4.30 -5.57 -2.55
N SER A 84 -4.29 -5.61 -3.88
CA SER A 84 -4.57 -4.43 -4.70
C SER A 84 -5.06 -4.82 -6.08
N HIS A 85 -5.93 -3.99 -6.64
CA HIS A 85 -6.32 -4.05 -8.05
C HIS A 85 -5.31 -3.32 -8.96
N ARG A 86 -4.37 -2.56 -8.39
CA ARG A 86 -3.36 -1.78 -9.13
C ARG A 86 -2.07 -2.58 -9.24
N ILE A 87 -1.73 -3.00 -10.47
CA ILE A 87 -0.50 -3.78 -10.70
C ILE A 87 0.76 -2.99 -10.33
N ALA A 88 0.76 -1.67 -10.53
CA ALA A 88 1.87 -0.82 -10.14
C ALA A 88 2.25 -0.95 -8.65
N SER A 89 1.28 -1.26 -7.77
CA SER A 89 1.51 -1.51 -6.35
C SER A 89 2.16 -2.87 -6.09
N LEU A 90 1.97 -3.84 -6.98
CA LEU A 90 2.35 -5.25 -6.79
C LEU A 90 3.64 -5.64 -7.50
N MET A 91 4.01 -4.96 -8.59
CA MET A 91 5.11 -5.38 -9.49
C MET A 91 6.49 -5.47 -8.82
N HIS A 92 6.64 -4.93 -7.62
CA HIS A 92 7.88 -4.97 -6.84
C HIS A 92 7.86 -6.00 -5.71
N ALA A 93 6.78 -6.79 -5.59
CA ALA A 93 6.69 -7.85 -4.60
C ALA A 93 7.60 -9.03 -4.98
N ASP A 94 8.15 -9.70 -3.97
CA ASP A 94 8.99 -10.89 -4.17
C ASP A 94 8.17 -12.04 -4.76
N GLN A 95 6.89 -12.10 -4.41
CA GLN A 95 5.94 -13.06 -4.93
C GLN A 95 4.58 -12.41 -5.17
N ILE A 96 4.00 -12.69 -6.31
CA ILE A 96 2.67 -12.24 -6.72
C ILE A 96 1.79 -13.48 -6.92
N VAL A 97 0.56 -13.39 -6.46
CA VAL A 97 -0.46 -14.42 -6.60
C VAL A 97 -1.67 -13.81 -7.31
N TYR A 98 -2.03 -14.35 -8.46
CA TYR A 98 -3.27 -14.00 -9.15
C TYR A 98 -4.36 -15.00 -8.78
N MET A 99 -5.46 -14.49 -8.25
CA MET A 99 -6.58 -15.32 -7.78
C MET A 99 -7.83 -15.06 -8.60
N GLU A 100 -8.57 -16.13 -8.90
CA GLU A 100 -9.86 -16.08 -9.57
C GLU A 100 -10.78 -17.14 -8.95
N GLU A 101 -12.02 -16.78 -8.65
CA GLU A 101 -13.01 -17.67 -8.03
C GLU A 101 -12.49 -18.43 -6.79
N GLY A 102 -11.70 -17.76 -5.96
CA GLY A 102 -11.14 -18.35 -4.73
C GLY A 102 -9.97 -19.31 -4.96
N LYS A 103 -9.46 -19.41 -6.19
CA LYS A 103 -8.33 -20.29 -6.56
C LYS A 103 -7.13 -19.48 -7.01
N ILE A 104 -5.93 -19.97 -6.70
CA ILE A 104 -4.70 -19.42 -7.23
C ILE A 104 -4.55 -19.93 -8.67
N ILE A 105 -4.54 -19.02 -9.63
CA ILE A 105 -4.42 -19.30 -11.05
C ILE A 105 -2.99 -19.11 -11.53
N GLU A 106 -2.32 -18.06 -11.08
CA GLU A 106 -0.93 -17.77 -11.43
C GLU A 106 -0.16 -17.39 -10.18
N ARG A 107 1.13 -17.75 -10.16
CA ARG A 107 2.04 -17.44 -9.07
C ARG A 107 3.45 -17.24 -9.62
N GLY A 108 4.16 -16.20 -9.14
CA GLY A 108 5.53 -15.90 -9.52
C GLY A 108 5.87 -14.46 -9.17
N ASN A 109 7.04 -13.99 -9.56
CA ASN A 109 7.38 -12.57 -9.54
C ASN A 109 6.87 -11.87 -10.83
N HIS A 110 7.03 -10.55 -10.89
CA HIS A 110 6.57 -9.76 -12.04
C HIS A 110 7.10 -10.27 -13.37
N GLU A 111 8.41 -10.53 -13.47
CA GLU A 111 9.06 -10.98 -14.72
C GLU A 111 8.57 -12.36 -15.16
N GLU A 112 8.43 -13.28 -14.22
CA GLU A 112 7.92 -14.63 -14.48
C GLU A 112 6.49 -14.60 -15.02
N LEU A 113 5.61 -13.83 -14.35
CA LEU A 113 4.21 -13.70 -14.76
C LEU A 113 4.06 -12.98 -16.10
N MET A 114 4.91 -12.00 -16.39
CA MET A 114 4.93 -11.34 -17.71
C MET A 114 5.35 -12.33 -18.82
N LYS A 115 6.32 -13.21 -18.56
CA LYS A 115 6.74 -14.24 -19.52
C LYS A 115 5.67 -15.30 -19.77
N GLN A 116 4.86 -15.63 -18.75
CA GLN A 116 3.73 -16.57 -18.89
C GLN A 116 2.61 -16.05 -19.80
N GLN A 117 2.53 -14.72 -20.00
CA GLN A 117 1.50 -14.06 -20.81
C GLN A 117 0.05 -14.44 -20.42
N GLY A 118 -0.15 -14.75 -19.15
CA GLY A 118 -1.45 -15.12 -18.58
C GLY A 118 -2.33 -13.90 -18.23
N ASN A 119 -3.22 -14.10 -17.26
CA ASN A 119 -4.16 -13.07 -16.81
C ASN A 119 -3.45 -11.88 -16.18
N TYR A 120 -2.39 -12.12 -15.39
CA TYR A 120 -1.58 -11.03 -14.82
C TYR A 120 -0.97 -10.15 -15.92
N ALA A 121 -0.32 -10.74 -16.90
CA ALA A 121 0.31 -9.98 -18.01
C ALA A 121 -0.73 -9.20 -18.83
N ARG A 122 -1.92 -9.78 -19.03
CA ARG A 122 -3.04 -9.10 -19.71
C ARG A 122 -3.52 -7.89 -18.91
N LEU A 123 -3.71 -8.05 -17.61
CA LEU A 123 -4.13 -6.98 -16.71
C LEU A 123 -3.08 -5.85 -16.65
N TYR A 124 -1.79 -6.20 -16.59
CA TYR A 124 -0.69 -5.23 -16.66
C TYR A 124 -0.77 -4.37 -17.93
N LYS A 125 -0.92 -5.01 -19.08
CA LYS A 125 -1.05 -4.31 -20.37
C LYS A 125 -2.24 -3.36 -20.40
N LEU A 126 -3.39 -3.79 -19.89
CA LEU A 126 -4.59 -2.95 -19.82
C LEU A 126 -4.38 -1.70 -18.94
N GLN A 127 -3.71 -1.84 -17.81
CA GLN A 127 -3.46 -0.72 -16.87
C GLN A 127 -2.31 0.21 -17.29
N THR A 128 -1.47 -0.18 -18.23
CA THR A 128 -0.32 0.62 -18.71
C THR A 128 -0.56 1.26 -20.08
N LEU A 129 -1.68 0.97 -20.73
CA LEU A 129 -2.08 1.54 -22.03
C LEU A 129 -2.90 2.83 -21.88
N ASP A 130 -3.31 3.20 -20.67
CA ASP A 130 -3.95 4.47 -20.31
C ASP A 130 -2.91 5.44 -19.70
#